data_3aa48afab95cf4ca2e639cbb4ea3a945
#
_entry.id   3aa48afab95cf4ca2e639cbb4ea3a945
#
_cell.length_a   1.000
_cell.length_b   1.000
_cell.length_c   1.000
_cell.angle_alpha   90.00
_cell.angle_beta   90.00
_cell.angle_gamma   90.00
#
_symmetry.space_group_name_H-M   'P 1'
#
loop_
_entity.id
_entity.type
_entity.pdbx_description
1 polymer ?
#
loop_
_entity_poly.entity_id
_entity_poly.type
_entity_poly.pdbx_seq_one_letter_code
_entity_poly.pdbx_strand_id
1 'polypeptide(L)'
;MTDFNLTLNEDQLQIQKWVHDFAEEVVRPAGAEWDEREETPWPIIEEAAQIGLYSWEFVANAFADPQGLTFALACEELCWGDAGIAMSILGSTLAVSGIAGNGTPEQIAEWVPQCFGTPDKIQMGAFGVSEPDAGSDVSSLRTRART
;
A
#
# COMPACT_ATOMS: atom_id res chain seq x y z
N MET A 1 20.03 -26.26 4.48
CA MET A 1 18.77 -25.92 5.14
C MET A 1 19.01 -24.58 5.78
N THR A 2 18.42 -23.51 5.25
CA THR A 2 18.45 -22.21 5.89
C THR A 2 17.51 -22.32 7.09
N ASP A 3 18.04 -22.13 8.29
CA ASP A 3 17.21 -22.10 9.50
C ASP A 3 16.18 -21.00 9.33
N PHE A 4 14.91 -21.35 9.48
CA PHE A 4 13.82 -20.37 9.50
C PHE A 4 14.03 -19.45 10.71
N ASN A 5 14.24 -18.18 10.44
CA ASN A 5 14.50 -17.18 11.47
C ASN A 5 13.57 -15.98 11.27
N LEU A 6 12.79 -15.65 12.27
CA LEU A 6 11.91 -14.48 12.33
C LEU A 6 12.56 -13.30 13.06
N THR A 7 13.85 -13.35 13.34
CA THR A 7 14.55 -12.21 13.93
C THR A 7 14.64 -11.09 12.89
N LEU A 8 14.09 -9.94 13.21
CA LEU A 8 14.17 -8.76 12.35
C LEU A 8 15.62 -8.25 12.28
N ASN A 9 16.02 -7.81 11.11
CA ASN A 9 17.27 -7.09 10.93
C ASN A 9 17.13 -5.61 11.32
N GLU A 10 18.25 -4.87 11.33
CA GLU A 10 18.28 -3.47 11.77
C GLU A 10 17.39 -2.58 10.90
N ASP A 11 17.37 -2.78 9.57
CA ASP A 11 16.55 -2.00 8.66
C ASP A 11 15.05 -2.26 8.88
N GLN A 12 14.67 -3.53 9.10
CA GLN A 12 13.29 -3.91 9.40
C GLN A 12 12.81 -3.30 10.74
N LEU A 13 13.66 -3.31 11.77
CA LEU A 13 13.36 -2.68 13.06
C LEU A 13 13.22 -1.16 12.94
N GLN A 14 14.04 -0.52 12.11
CA GLN A 14 13.93 0.92 11.87
C GLN A 14 12.64 1.27 11.13
N ILE A 15 12.28 0.51 10.09
CA ILE A 15 11.04 0.72 9.36
C ILE A 15 9.84 0.46 10.27
N GLN A 16 9.83 -0.62 11.04
CA GLN A 16 8.77 -0.91 11.99
C GLN A 16 8.57 0.27 12.94
N LYS A 17 9.65 0.73 13.56
CA LYS A 17 9.57 1.88 14.47
C LYS A 17 9.07 3.14 13.78
N TRP A 18 9.59 3.48 12.62
CA TRP A 18 9.20 4.68 11.88
C TRP A 18 7.71 4.66 11.50
N VAL A 19 7.20 3.53 11.04
CA VAL A 19 5.78 3.39 10.70
C VAL A 19 4.92 3.39 11.96
N HIS A 20 5.39 2.76 13.05
CA HIS A 20 4.70 2.78 14.34
C HIS A 20 4.56 4.20 14.88
N ASP A 21 5.65 4.99 14.88
CA ASP A 21 5.63 6.37 15.36
C ASP A 21 4.57 7.20 14.57
N PHE A 22 4.53 7.06 13.24
CA PHE A 22 3.49 7.69 12.43
C PHE A 22 2.08 7.18 12.74
N ALA A 23 1.94 5.89 12.93
CA ALA A 23 0.65 5.28 13.27
C ALA A 23 0.15 5.76 14.65
N GLU A 24 1.02 5.90 15.64
CA GLU A 24 0.69 6.36 16.99
C GLU A 24 0.35 7.85 17.01
N GLU A 25 1.14 8.67 16.32
CA GLU A 25 1.03 10.13 16.41
C GLU A 25 -0.04 10.70 15.48
N VAL A 26 -0.29 10.07 14.32
CA VAL A 26 -1.13 10.62 13.25
C VAL A 26 -2.37 9.74 12.99
N VAL A 27 -2.17 8.44 12.73
CA VAL A 27 -3.25 7.55 12.28
C VAL A 27 -4.23 7.27 13.42
N ARG A 28 -3.74 6.81 14.55
CA ARG A 28 -4.56 6.35 15.67
C ARG A 28 -5.45 7.44 16.28
N PRO A 29 -4.99 8.69 16.48
CA PRO A 29 -5.85 9.76 16.97
C PRO A 29 -6.96 10.16 15.98
N ALA A 30 -6.71 9.98 14.68
CA ALA A 30 -7.63 10.36 13.62
C ALA A 30 -8.71 9.31 13.32
N GLY A 31 -8.50 8.04 13.68
CA GLY A 31 -9.34 6.92 13.27
C GLY A 31 -10.83 7.13 13.53
N ALA A 32 -11.21 7.49 14.77
CA ALA A 32 -12.61 7.67 15.13
C ALA A 32 -13.29 8.82 14.35
N GLU A 33 -12.59 9.93 14.11
CA GLU A 33 -13.13 11.07 13.35
C GLU A 33 -13.39 10.66 11.90
N TRP A 34 -12.44 10.00 11.24
CA TRP A 34 -12.59 9.65 9.82
C TRP A 34 -13.57 8.51 9.59
N ASP A 35 -13.74 7.61 10.57
CA ASP A 35 -14.81 6.59 10.54
C ASP A 35 -16.20 7.25 10.62
N GLU A 36 -16.41 8.21 11.50
CA GLU A 36 -17.67 8.95 11.63
C GLU A 36 -17.98 9.80 10.39
N ARG A 37 -16.95 10.37 9.75
CA ARG A 37 -17.12 11.23 8.56
C ARG A 37 -17.46 10.46 7.29
N GLU A 38 -17.14 9.17 7.22
CA GLU A 38 -17.29 8.32 6.01
C GLU A 38 -16.63 8.96 4.77
N GLU A 39 -15.51 9.64 4.94
CA GLU A 39 -14.76 10.35 3.91
C GLU A 39 -13.34 9.78 3.76
N THR A 40 -12.72 10.04 2.60
CA THR A 40 -11.30 9.72 2.41
C THR A 40 -10.42 10.62 3.29
N PRO A 41 -9.50 10.07 4.10
CA PRO A 41 -8.67 10.82 5.03
C PRO A 41 -7.50 11.54 4.32
N TRP A 42 -7.79 12.44 3.40
CA TRP A 42 -6.78 13.12 2.57
C TRP A 42 -5.65 13.75 3.36
N PRO A 43 -5.88 14.49 4.48
CA PRO A 43 -4.78 15.07 5.25
C PRO A 43 -3.78 14.03 5.77
N ILE A 44 -4.28 12.85 6.16
CA ILE A 44 -3.43 11.76 6.66
C ILE A 44 -2.60 11.15 5.51
N ILE A 45 -3.22 10.98 4.34
CA ILE A 45 -2.53 10.48 3.14
C ILE A 45 -1.47 11.50 2.67
N GLU A 46 -1.78 12.79 2.72
CA GLU A 46 -0.84 13.87 2.41
C GLU A 46 0.37 13.84 3.36
N GLU A 47 0.15 13.68 4.65
CA GLU A 47 1.21 13.58 5.64
C GLU A 47 2.05 12.31 5.42
N ALA A 48 1.41 11.16 5.14
CA ALA A 48 2.12 9.93 4.75
C ALA A 48 2.98 10.12 3.48
N ALA A 49 2.51 10.91 2.51
CA ALA A 49 3.27 11.22 1.31
C ALA A 49 4.48 12.15 1.59
N GLN A 50 4.31 13.14 2.47
CA GLN A 50 5.40 14.05 2.85
C GLN A 50 6.56 13.33 3.54
N ILE A 51 6.28 12.30 4.34
CA ILE A 51 7.32 11.49 4.98
C ILE A 51 7.82 10.34 4.07
N GLY A 52 7.26 10.16 2.87
CA GLY A 52 7.66 9.13 1.91
C GLY A 52 7.01 7.77 2.11
N LEU A 53 6.10 7.61 3.07
CA LEU A 53 5.38 6.35 3.31
C LEU A 53 4.36 6.06 2.20
N TYR A 54 3.64 7.07 1.72
CA TYR A 54 2.79 6.98 0.54
C TYR A 54 3.61 7.29 -0.71
N SER A 55 4.41 6.33 -1.16
CA SER A 55 5.24 6.48 -2.36
C SER A 55 5.51 5.14 -3.04
N TRP A 56 5.79 5.21 -4.35
CA TRP A 56 6.24 4.03 -5.10
C TRP A 56 7.59 3.52 -4.59
N GLU A 57 8.49 4.42 -4.22
CA GLU A 57 9.82 4.10 -3.73
C GLU A 57 9.76 3.25 -2.45
N PHE A 58 8.89 3.63 -1.52
CA PHE A 58 8.67 2.84 -0.29
C PHE A 58 8.17 1.44 -0.63
N VAL A 59 7.15 1.34 -1.47
CA VAL A 59 6.54 0.06 -1.86
C VAL A 59 7.55 -0.82 -2.59
N ALA A 60 8.31 -0.27 -3.53
CA ALA A 60 9.34 -1.02 -4.27
C ALA A 60 10.43 -1.57 -3.35
N ASN A 61 10.92 -0.76 -2.42
CA ASN A 61 11.92 -1.17 -1.44
C ASN A 61 11.38 -2.24 -0.49
N ALA A 62 10.14 -2.08 -0.03
CA ALA A 62 9.51 -3.05 0.86
C ALA A 62 9.29 -4.42 0.20
N PHE A 63 8.91 -4.43 -1.09
CA PHE A 63 8.79 -5.68 -1.86
C PHE A 63 10.15 -6.27 -2.29
N ALA A 64 11.21 -5.48 -2.34
CA ALA A 64 12.56 -5.97 -2.63
C ALA A 64 13.22 -6.67 -1.43
N ASP A 65 12.63 -6.62 -0.24
CA ASP A 65 13.10 -7.34 0.95
C ASP A 65 13.10 -8.86 0.69
N PRO A 66 14.27 -9.55 0.70
CA PRO A 66 14.33 -10.97 0.45
C PRO A 66 13.58 -11.83 1.48
N GLN A 67 13.35 -11.32 2.67
CA GLN A 67 12.59 -12.00 3.72
C GLN A 67 11.06 -11.76 3.57
N GLY A 68 10.64 -10.75 2.80
CA GLY A 68 9.24 -10.37 2.60
C GLY A 68 8.57 -9.78 3.84
N LEU A 69 9.32 -9.38 4.86
CA LEU A 69 8.79 -8.91 6.15
C LEU A 69 8.52 -7.42 6.16
N THR A 70 9.30 -6.63 5.43
CA THR A 70 9.25 -5.15 5.51
C THR A 70 7.86 -4.60 5.20
N PHE A 71 7.21 -5.07 4.13
CA PHE A 71 5.85 -4.64 3.80
C PHE A 71 4.81 -5.12 4.83
N ALA A 72 4.96 -6.35 5.32
CA ALA A 72 4.07 -6.90 6.34
C ALA A 72 4.15 -6.13 7.66
N LEU A 73 5.35 -5.74 8.10
CA LEU A 73 5.56 -4.90 9.29
C LEU A 73 4.89 -3.52 9.13
N ALA A 74 5.06 -2.89 7.97
CA ALA A 74 4.40 -1.61 7.71
C ALA A 74 2.88 -1.73 7.72
N CYS A 75 2.31 -2.80 7.15
CA CYS A 75 0.88 -3.08 7.21
C CYS A 75 0.40 -3.28 8.65
N GLU A 76 1.13 -4.06 9.45
CA GLU A 76 0.79 -4.35 10.84
C GLU A 76 0.75 -3.09 11.68
N GLU A 77 1.79 -2.25 11.59
CA GLU A 77 1.87 -1.01 12.37
C GLU A 77 0.82 0.03 11.94
N LEU A 78 0.58 0.20 10.65
CA LEU A 78 -0.50 1.10 10.19
C LEU A 78 -1.88 0.62 10.63
N CYS A 79 -2.17 -0.69 10.50
CA CYS A 79 -3.44 -1.28 10.91
C CYS A 79 -3.62 -1.26 12.44
N TRP A 80 -2.52 -1.29 13.21
CA TRP A 80 -2.56 -1.06 14.65
C TRP A 80 -3.06 0.36 14.99
N GLY A 81 -2.72 1.34 14.16
CA GLY A 81 -3.26 2.70 14.26
C GLY A 81 -4.75 2.73 13.93
N ASP A 82 -5.10 2.43 12.69
CA ASP A 82 -6.47 2.30 12.18
C ASP A 82 -6.46 1.57 10.83
N ALA A 83 -7.25 0.51 10.69
CA ALA A 83 -7.26 -0.32 9.50
C ALA A 83 -7.87 0.38 8.27
N GLY A 84 -8.85 1.25 8.44
CA GLY A 84 -9.47 2.01 7.35
C GLY A 84 -8.52 3.04 6.76
N ILE A 85 -7.84 3.80 7.63
CA ILE A 85 -6.79 4.75 7.21
C ILE A 85 -5.60 4.01 6.60
N ALA A 86 -5.17 2.90 7.20
CA ALA A 86 -4.12 2.05 6.63
C ALA A 86 -4.44 1.60 5.20
N MET A 87 -5.68 1.16 4.95
CA MET A 87 -6.14 0.79 3.61
C MET A 87 -6.17 1.98 2.65
N SER A 88 -6.45 3.19 3.12
CA SER A 88 -6.40 4.40 2.29
C SER A 88 -4.95 4.73 1.88
N ILE A 89 -3.97 4.48 2.75
CA ILE A 89 -2.54 4.68 2.46
C ILE A 89 -1.99 3.55 1.56
N LEU A 90 -2.32 2.29 1.86
CA LEU A 90 -1.73 1.14 1.17
C LEU A 90 -2.53 0.67 -0.06
N GLY A 91 -3.78 1.12 -0.24
CA GLY A 91 -4.70 0.61 -1.26
C GLY A 91 -4.17 0.72 -2.70
N SER A 92 -3.39 1.76 -3.02
CA SER A 92 -2.75 1.93 -4.33
C SER A 92 -1.81 0.78 -4.70
N THR A 93 -1.27 0.03 -3.71
CA THR A 93 -0.41 -1.13 -3.96
C THR A 93 -1.12 -2.26 -4.69
N LEU A 94 -2.44 -2.37 -4.55
CA LEU A 94 -3.24 -3.37 -5.27
C LEU A 94 -3.23 -3.09 -6.79
N ALA A 95 -3.41 -1.83 -7.20
CA ALA A 95 -3.32 -1.44 -8.60
C ALA A 95 -1.91 -1.67 -9.15
N VAL A 96 -0.89 -1.29 -8.38
CA VAL A 96 0.53 -1.52 -8.71
C VAL A 96 0.81 -3.00 -8.91
N SER A 97 0.32 -3.88 -8.03
CA SER A 97 0.51 -5.33 -8.16
C SER A 97 -0.06 -5.87 -9.46
N GLY A 98 -1.24 -5.37 -9.89
CA GLY A 98 -1.83 -5.73 -11.17
C GLY A 98 -0.98 -5.28 -12.37
N ILE A 99 -0.50 -4.03 -12.34
CA ILE A 99 0.33 -3.45 -13.42
C ILE A 99 1.71 -4.11 -13.44
N ALA A 100 2.39 -4.20 -12.29
CA ALA A 100 3.75 -4.74 -12.21
C ALA A 100 3.82 -6.25 -12.52
N GLY A 101 2.76 -6.99 -12.20
CA GLY A 101 2.70 -8.43 -12.46
C GLY A 101 2.43 -8.80 -13.92
N ASN A 102 1.86 -7.89 -14.73
CA ASN A 102 1.38 -8.21 -16.08
C ASN A 102 1.77 -7.18 -17.15
N GLY A 103 2.26 -6.01 -16.77
CA GLY A 103 2.63 -4.93 -17.68
C GLY A 103 4.00 -5.15 -18.34
N THR A 104 4.21 -4.49 -19.50
CA THR A 104 5.55 -4.36 -20.08
C THR A 104 6.39 -3.40 -19.23
N PRO A 105 7.75 -3.42 -19.36
CA PRO A 105 8.60 -2.44 -18.67
C PRO A 105 8.21 -0.99 -18.91
N GLU A 106 7.78 -0.66 -20.13
CA GLU A 106 7.32 0.69 -20.52
C GLU A 106 6.02 1.06 -19.81
N GLN A 107 5.05 0.12 -19.74
CA GLN A 107 3.79 0.32 -19.03
C GLN A 107 4.01 0.48 -17.51
N ILE A 108 4.89 -0.32 -16.94
CA ILE A 108 5.25 -0.22 -15.53
C ILE A 108 5.86 1.14 -15.24
N ALA A 109 6.83 1.59 -16.06
CA ALA A 109 7.50 2.87 -15.89
C ALA A 109 6.54 4.07 -16.06
N GLU A 110 5.54 3.94 -16.93
CA GLU A 110 4.55 4.99 -17.18
C GLU A 110 3.47 5.04 -16.08
N TRP A 111 2.87 3.90 -15.72
CA TRP A 111 1.63 3.88 -14.94
C TRP A 111 1.83 3.70 -13.43
N VAL A 112 2.87 2.99 -13.00
CA VAL A 112 3.07 2.74 -11.56
C VAL A 112 3.31 4.02 -10.77
N PRO A 113 4.15 4.98 -11.21
CA PRO A 113 4.30 6.25 -10.49
C PRO A 113 2.99 7.04 -10.38
N GLN A 114 2.10 6.92 -11.40
CA GLN A 114 0.81 7.59 -11.40
C GLN A 114 -0.18 7.03 -10.36
N CYS A 115 0.05 5.84 -9.84
CA CYS A 115 -0.75 5.29 -8.74
C CYS A 115 -0.49 5.98 -7.39
N PHE A 116 0.55 6.79 -7.28
CA PHE A 116 0.90 7.53 -6.06
C PHE A 116 0.94 9.04 -6.31
N GLY A 117 1.39 9.47 -7.49
CA GLY A 117 1.64 10.87 -7.80
C GLY A 117 2.90 11.39 -7.12
N THR A 118 2.81 12.60 -6.59
CA THR A 118 3.89 13.26 -5.83
C THR A 118 3.32 13.81 -4.52
N PRO A 119 4.16 14.16 -3.52
CA PRO A 119 3.69 14.77 -2.27
C PRO A 119 2.85 16.04 -2.47
N ASP A 120 3.12 16.81 -3.54
CA ASP A 120 2.37 18.04 -3.88
C ASP A 120 1.12 17.76 -4.72
N LYS A 121 1.01 16.57 -5.29
CA LYS A 121 -0.11 16.15 -6.11
C LYS A 121 -0.35 14.64 -5.97
N ILE A 122 -1.03 14.28 -4.92
CA ILE A 122 -1.38 12.88 -4.65
C ILE A 122 -2.32 12.34 -5.73
N GLN A 123 -2.03 11.14 -6.18
CA GLN A 123 -2.88 10.32 -7.03
C GLN A 123 -3.09 8.97 -6.36
N MET A 124 -4.16 8.29 -6.72
CA MET A 124 -4.46 6.96 -6.18
C MET A 124 -4.71 5.97 -7.31
N GLY A 125 -4.14 4.78 -7.15
CA GLY A 125 -4.49 3.64 -8.00
C GLY A 125 -5.68 2.89 -7.44
N ALA A 126 -6.54 2.36 -8.33
CA ALA A 126 -7.67 1.53 -7.94
C ALA A 126 -7.58 0.14 -8.58
N PHE A 127 -8.02 -0.88 -7.85
CA PHE A 127 -8.05 -2.26 -8.30
C PHE A 127 -9.48 -2.79 -8.29
N GLY A 128 -10.09 -2.85 -9.48
CA GLY A 128 -11.45 -3.33 -9.68
C GLY A 128 -11.45 -4.71 -10.33
N VAL A 129 -11.33 -5.79 -9.53
CA VAL A 129 -11.21 -7.15 -10.04
C VAL A 129 -12.51 -7.94 -10.01
N SER A 130 -13.40 -7.68 -9.04
CA SER A 130 -14.63 -8.45 -8.89
C SER A 130 -15.65 -8.17 -9.98
N GLU A 131 -16.28 -9.24 -10.47
CA GLU A 131 -17.39 -9.21 -11.41
C GLU A 131 -18.59 -9.96 -10.79
N PRO A 132 -19.83 -9.82 -11.34
CA PRO A 132 -21.00 -10.49 -10.77
C PRO A 132 -20.85 -11.99 -10.56
N ASP A 133 -20.10 -12.67 -11.46
CA ASP A 133 -19.88 -14.12 -11.42
C ASP A 133 -18.45 -14.49 -11.00
N ALA A 134 -17.62 -13.54 -10.62
CA ALA A 134 -16.21 -13.75 -10.29
C ALA A 134 -15.79 -12.90 -9.06
N GLY A 135 -15.92 -13.50 -7.88
CA GLY A 135 -15.45 -12.94 -6.61
C GLY A 135 -14.17 -13.65 -6.17
N SER A 136 -14.28 -14.59 -5.24
CA SER A 136 -13.13 -15.40 -4.79
C SER A 136 -12.54 -16.27 -5.89
N ASP A 137 -13.37 -16.76 -6.82
CA ASP A 137 -12.91 -17.43 -8.04
C ASP A 137 -12.72 -16.42 -9.18
N VAL A 138 -11.54 -15.82 -9.24
CA VAL A 138 -11.14 -14.88 -10.31
C VAL A 138 -10.88 -15.56 -11.66
N SER A 139 -10.89 -16.90 -11.74
CA SER A 139 -10.73 -17.62 -13.00
C SER A 139 -11.92 -17.44 -13.94
N SER A 140 -13.07 -17.03 -13.40
CA SER A 140 -14.32 -16.82 -14.12
C SER A 140 -14.51 -15.39 -14.66
N LEU A 141 -13.48 -14.53 -14.62
CA LEU A 141 -13.53 -13.17 -15.18
C LEU A 141 -13.85 -13.17 -16.67
N ARG A 142 -14.74 -12.27 -17.08
CA ARG A 142 -15.20 -12.12 -18.48
C ARG A 142 -14.80 -10.81 -19.13
N THR A 143 -14.33 -9.84 -18.36
CA THR A 143 -13.81 -8.56 -18.89
C THR A 143 -12.68 -8.81 -19.87
N ARG A 144 -12.75 -8.14 -21.03
CA ARG A 144 -11.77 -8.30 -22.11
C ARG A 144 -11.37 -6.96 -22.66
N ALA A 145 -10.07 -6.78 -22.94
CA ALA A 145 -9.57 -5.69 -23.75
C ALA A 145 -9.75 -6.05 -25.24
N ARG A 146 -10.15 -5.06 -26.04
CA ARG A 146 -10.17 -5.16 -27.52
C ARG A 146 -9.29 -4.05 -28.06
N THR A 147 -8.35 -4.42 -28.91
CA THR A 147 -7.53 -3.51 -29.72
C THR A 147 -8.28 -3.12 -30.98
#